data_0b8eef0e140c6a9c848d7892666cf4e7
#
_entry.id   0b8eef0e140c6a9c848d7892666cf4e7
#
_cell.length_a   1.000
_cell.length_b   1.000
_cell.length_c   1.000
_cell.angle_alpha   90.00
_cell.angle_beta   90.00
_cell.angle_gamma   90.00
#
_symmetry.space_group_name_H-M   'P 1'
#
loop_
_entity.id
_entity.type
_entity.pdbx_description
1 polymer ?
#
loop_
_entity_poly.entity_id
_entity_poly.type
_entity_poly.pdbx_seq_one_letter_code
_entity_poly.pdbx_strand_id
1 'polypeptide(L)'
;MPLDAACLTALVGELRPQLEGAKVDKIFQPGRDELVLSLRNREGNCKLLLTANPSQPRLQFTEVSRENPAAPPMFCMLLRKHLTGARILSVTQPPMERLVDLELETLNELGDRVSRHLILEAMGRRSNLILTDENGRITDCLRKVDGELSQLRPVLPGLYYHLPPAREDKRNPQETDRETLAELLAAAPDEAEVSGWLLDTFSGLSPLICREIAYRAGGEVDVRLNRLDEAGRERLLDAFAAVLFAIEAAQPTVLFKNGEPKDFSFLPIRQYEGYWETKPYETFSQLLDDFYAVRETGERVRQKGQALIKHLTNTRNRVARKIQVQQKELRDAQNREQYRINGDLITANLYQMQKGQKSLTAVNYYDPELKELTVALDPLLTPQQNAAKYYKKYTKAKTADKVLTEQLEQGRSELDYLESVLESLQRAEGERDLNEIRQELEDGGYLRAQKQGKKPVKRQKPQPMEFRSTAGLRISVGRNNTQNDQLTCKLAGKSDLWFHTQGIHGAHVILWTEGGTPDEESVTEAAMLAAWFSQGRGGGKIAVDYTPVKYVKKPAGARPGMVVYTTYRTMVVEPGEELVKRLGRK
;
A
#
# COMPACT_ATOMS: atom_id res chain seq x y z
N MET A 1 20.81 -0.42 3.35
CA MET A 1 20.32 -1.17 2.17
C MET A 1 21.19 -2.39 2.03
N PRO A 2 20.61 -3.58 1.86
CA PRO A 2 21.41 -4.81 1.73
C PRO A 2 22.32 -4.79 0.50
N LEU A 3 21.88 -4.22 -0.64
CA LEU A 3 22.69 -4.09 -1.84
C LEU A 3 23.54 -2.81 -1.75
N ASP A 4 24.75 -2.94 -1.20
CA ASP A 4 25.80 -1.91 -1.26
C ASP A 4 26.59 -2.00 -2.58
N ALA A 5 27.57 -1.12 -2.78
CA ALA A 5 28.33 -1.13 -4.03
C ALA A 5 29.23 -2.35 -4.16
N ALA A 6 29.82 -2.84 -3.05
CA ALA A 6 30.64 -4.04 -3.05
C ALA A 6 29.81 -5.27 -3.44
N CYS A 7 28.61 -5.43 -2.87
CA CYS A 7 27.68 -6.49 -3.22
C CYS A 7 27.19 -6.36 -4.68
N LEU A 8 26.98 -5.14 -5.15
CA LEU A 8 26.62 -4.87 -6.54
C LEU A 8 27.75 -5.24 -7.49
N THR A 9 29.01 -4.98 -7.14
CA THR A 9 30.19 -5.36 -7.92
C THR A 9 30.26 -6.89 -8.09
N ALA A 10 30.07 -7.62 -6.98
CA ALA A 10 30.05 -9.09 -7.02
C ALA A 10 28.89 -9.62 -7.89
N LEU A 11 27.69 -9.05 -7.74
CA LEU A 11 26.53 -9.37 -8.55
C LEU A 11 26.75 -9.08 -10.05
N VAL A 12 27.30 -7.93 -10.40
CA VAL A 12 27.61 -7.57 -11.80
C VAL A 12 28.66 -8.53 -12.37
N GLY A 13 29.64 -8.94 -11.58
CA GLY A 13 30.61 -9.97 -11.96
C GLY A 13 29.95 -11.30 -12.34
N GLU A 14 28.92 -11.74 -11.58
CA GLU A 14 28.13 -12.93 -11.89
C GLU A 14 27.31 -12.78 -13.17
N LEU A 15 26.66 -11.62 -13.35
CA LEU A 15 25.71 -11.40 -14.46
C LEU A 15 26.41 -11.13 -15.81
N ARG A 16 27.56 -10.46 -15.79
CA ARG A 16 28.28 -9.97 -16.97
C ARG A 16 28.52 -11.05 -18.06
N PRO A 17 29.02 -12.24 -17.76
CA PRO A 17 29.31 -13.26 -18.78
C PRO A 17 28.06 -13.71 -19.56
N GLN A 18 26.89 -13.68 -18.94
CA GLN A 18 25.63 -14.07 -19.55
C GLN A 18 24.90 -12.89 -20.22
N LEU A 19 25.17 -11.64 -19.79
CA LEU A 19 24.57 -10.44 -20.36
C LEU A 19 25.29 -9.97 -21.63
N GLU A 20 26.62 -9.97 -21.64
CA GLU A 20 27.39 -9.51 -22.78
C GLU A 20 27.18 -10.45 -23.98
N GLY A 21 26.79 -9.84 -25.10
CA GLY A 21 26.40 -10.55 -26.31
C GLY A 21 24.92 -10.99 -26.35
N ALA A 22 24.17 -10.89 -25.26
CA ALA A 22 22.76 -11.24 -25.24
C ALA A 22 21.92 -10.28 -26.09
N LYS A 23 20.87 -10.82 -26.73
CA LYS A 23 19.92 -10.06 -27.55
C LYS A 23 18.63 -9.78 -26.75
N VAL A 24 18.14 -8.56 -26.84
CA VAL A 24 16.87 -8.14 -26.24
C VAL A 24 15.71 -8.57 -27.13
N ASP A 25 14.92 -9.55 -26.73
CA ASP A 25 13.78 -10.04 -27.49
C ASP A 25 12.48 -9.28 -27.15
N LYS A 26 12.20 -9.06 -25.85
CA LYS A 26 10.98 -8.37 -25.38
C LYS A 26 11.27 -7.50 -24.16
N ILE A 27 10.48 -6.45 -23.99
CA ILE A 27 10.60 -5.53 -22.88
C ILE A 27 9.22 -5.38 -22.22
N PHE A 28 9.18 -5.51 -20.89
CA PHE A 28 7.99 -5.41 -20.09
C PHE A 28 8.23 -4.45 -18.91
N GLN A 29 7.18 -3.77 -18.48
CA GLN A 29 7.18 -2.93 -17.28
C GLN A 29 5.98 -3.34 -16.39
N PRO A 30 6.15 -4.40 -15.55
CA PRO A 30 5.08 -4.93 -14.73
C PRO A 30 4.58 -3.95 -13.67
N GLY A 31 5.50 -3.20 -13.07
CA GLY A 31 5.24 -2.19 -12.06
C GLY A 31 5.74 -0.82 -12.48
N ARG A 32 5.40 0.20 -11.70
CA ARG A 32 5.83 1.58 -11.97
C ARG A 32 7.36 1.71 -12.02
N ASP A 33 8.05 1.00 -11.15
CA ASP A 33 9.49 1.11 -10.91
C ASP A 33 10.26 -0.13 -11.37
N GLU A 34 9.63 -1.04 -12.13
CA GLU A 34 10.20 -2.34 -12.54
C GLU A 34 10.25 -2.47 -14.05
N LEU A 35 11.36 -2.94 -14.55
CA LEU A 35 11.58 -3.29 -15.96
C LEU A 35 12.05 -4.73 -16.07
N VAL A 36 11.49 -5.50 -16.99
CA VAL A 36 11.91 -6.87 -17.31
C VAL A 36 12.31 -6.94 -18.77
N LEU A 37 13.59 -7.27 -19.03
CA LEU A 37 14.11 -7.57 -20.35
C LEU A 37 14.10 -9.09 -20.56
N SER A 38 13.36 -9.58 -21.56
CA SER A 38 13.54 -10.95 -22.04
C SER A 38 14.75 -10.95 -22.95
N LEU A 39 15.77 -11.69 -22.57
CA LEU A 39 17.03 -11.79 -23.26
C LEU A 39 17.20 -13.18 -23.83
N ARG A 40 17.96 -13.28 -24.94
CA ARG A 40 18.43 -14.52 -25.49
C ARG A 40 19.95 -14.47 -25.58
N ASN A 41 20.60 -15.35 -24.85
CA ASN A 41 22.05 -15.55 -24.85
C ASN A 41 22.43 -16.93 -25.43
N ARG A 42 23.67 -17.34 -25.26
CA ARG A 42 24.17 -18.64 -25.75
C ARG A 42 23.58 -19.83 -24.98
N GLU A 43 23.18 -19.63 -23.73
CA GLU A 43 22.63 -20.67 -22.86
C GLU A 43 21.10 -20.81 -23.02
N GLY A 44 20.43 -19.83 -23.67
CA GLY A 44 19.01 -19.87 -23.93
C GLY A 44 18.31 -18.55 -23.63
N ASN A 45 17.05 -18.66 -23.22
CA ASN A 45 16.22 -17.50 -22.88
C ASN A 45 16.26 -17.22 -21.38
N CYS A 46 16.57 -16.00 -20.98
CA CYS A 46 16.56 -15.55 -19.61
C CYS A 46 15.78 -14.21 -19.47
N LYS A 47 15.47 -13.84 -18.26
CA LYS A 47 14.80 -12.57 -17.95
C LYS A 47 15.67 -11.77 -17.00
N LEU A 48 16.05 -10.56 -17.39
CA LEU A 48 16.74 -9.61 -16.52
C LEU A 48 15.69 -8.65 -15.93
N LEU A 49 15.58 -8.65 -14.61
CA LEU A 49 14.82 -7.67 -13.86
C LEU A 49 15.72 -6.49 -13.51
N LEU A 50 15.28 -5.27 -13.78
CA LEU A 50 15.83 -4.03 -13.25
C LEU A 50 14.73 -3.32 -12.47
N THR A 51 15.01 -2.95 -11.23
CA THR A 51 14.05 -2.19 -10.44
C THR A 51 14.68 -0.95 -9.83
N ALA A 52 14.03 0.19 -10.02
CA ALA A 52 14.35 1.46 -9.38
C ALA A 52 13.44 1.74 -8.17
N ASN A 53 12.83 0.70 -7.59
CA ASN A 53 12.01 0.84 -6.38
C ASN A 53 12.85 1.43 -5.24
N PRO A 54 12.41 2.53 -4.58
CA PRO A 54 13.17 3.19 -3.51
C PRO A 54 13.60 2.29 -2.35
N SER A 55 12.78 1.28 -2.04
CA SER A 55 13.04 0.36 -0.92
C SER A 55 13.98 -0.77 -1.30
N GLN A 56 14.03 -1.14 -2.60
CA GLN A 56 14.68 -2.36 -3.08
C GLN A 56 15.19 -2.24 -4.51
N PRO A 57 16.02 -1.21 -4.83
CA PRO A 57 16.58 -1.07 -6.17
C PRO A 57 17.63 -2.16 -6.41
N ARG A 58 17.58 -2.82 -7.56
CA ARG A 58 18.48 -3.93 -7.94
C ARG A 58 18.37 -4.33 -9.40
N LEU A 59 19.29 -5.16 -9.83
CA LEU A 59 19.16 -5.93 -11.07
C LEU A 59 19.51 -7.40 -10.79
N GLN A 60 18.87 -8.33 -11.52
CA GLN A 60 19.13 -9.78 -11.39
C GLN A 60 18.46 -10.55 -12.52
N PHE A 61 18.92 -11.74 -12.81
CA PHE A 61 18.05 -12.68 -13.53
C PHE A 61 16.90 -13.10 -12.63
N THR A 62 15.73 -13.39 -13.23
CA THR A 62 14.54 -13.77 -12.47
C THR A 62 13.73 -14.83 -13.18
N GLU A 63 13.28 -15.81 -12.43
CA GLU A 63 12.29 -16.80 -12.88
C GLU A 63 10.87 -16.42 -12.46
N VAL A 64 10.74 -15.44 -11.58
CA VAL A 64 9.45 -15.00 -11.05
C VAL A 64 8.61 -14.37 -12.16
N SER A 65 7.42 -14.92 -12.36
CA SER A 65 6.45 -14.35 -13.30
C SER A 65 5.75 -13.15 -12.70
N ARG A 66 5.70 -12.06 -13.46
CA ARG A 66 5.02 -10.81 -13.06
C ARG A 66 3.89 -10.49 -14.03
N GLU A 67 2.76 -10.04 -13.47
CA GLU A 67 1.63 -9.59 -14.29
C GLU A 67 1.93 -8.24 -14.93
N ASN A 68 1.69 -8.15 -16.23
CA ASN A 68 1.86 -6.90 -16.97
C ASN A 68 0.54 -6.10 -16.97
N PRO A 69 0.61 -4.75 -16.94
CA PRO A 69 -0.56 -3.91 -17.11
C PRO A 69 -1.19 -4.12 -18.49
N ALA A 70 -2.51 -3.92 -18.59
CA ALA A 70 -3.25 -4.07 -19.85
C ALA A 70 -2.74 -3.14 -20.97
N ALA A 71 -2.24 -1.96 -20.61
CA ALA A 71 -1.56 -1.04 -21.51
C ALA A 71 -0.15 -0.77 -20.96
N PRO A 72 0.91 -0.95 -21.77
CA PRO A 72 2.28 -0.69 -21.33
C PRO A 72 2.48 0.83 -21.10
N PRO A 73 3.24 1.21 -20.04
CA PRO A 73 3.59 2.60 -19.78
C PRO A 73 4.41 3.22 -20.91
N MET A 74 4.41 4.56 -21.01
CA MET A 74 5.13 5.30 -22.06
C MET A 74 6.63 4.99 -22.10
N PHE A 75 7.29 4.92 -20.94
CA PHE A 75 8.70 4.57 -20.85
C PHE A 75 8.97 3.18 -21.43
N CYS A 76 8.11 2.19 -21.13
CA CYS A 76 8.20 0.85 -21.72
C CYS A 76 8.06 0.88 -23.26
N MET A 77 7.12 1.68 -23.77
CA MET A 77 6.92 1.80 -25.22
C MET A 77 8.14 2.42 -25.90
N LEU A 78 8.74 3.43 -25.28
CA LEU A 78 9.96 4.07 -25.78
C LEU A 78 11.14 3.10 -25.74
N LEU A 79 11.33 2.35 -24.65
CA LEU A 79 12.36 1.31 -24.60
C LEU A 79 12.16 0.25 -25.67
N ARG A 80 10.93 -0.19 -25.93
CA ARG A 80 10.62 -1.13 -27.03
C ARG A 80 11.02 -0.57 -28.39
N LYS A 81 10.74 0.71 -28.64
CA LYS A 81 11.12 1.37 -29.90
C LYS A 81 12.64 1.34 -30.13
N HIS A 82 13.42 1.57 -29.08
CA HIS A 82 14.86 1.76 -29.20
C HIS A 82 15.71 0.53 -28.93
N LEU A 83 15.24 -0.42 -28.10
CA LEU A 83 16.05 -1.52 -27.60
C LEU A 83 15.55 -2.91 -28.01
N THR A 84 14.34 -3.06 -28.61
CA THR A 84 13.93 -4.38 -29.11
C THR A 84 14.84 -4.82 -30.26
N GLY A 85 15.42 -6.00 -30.13
CA GLY A 85 16.38 -6.52 -31.09
C GLY A 85 17.83 -6.07 -30.86
N ALA A 86 18.07 -5.14 -29.93
CA ALA A 86 19.41 -4.68 -29.56
C ALA A 86 20.25 -5.80 -28.93
N ARG A 87 21.58 -5.69 -29.05
CA ARG A 87 22.57 -6.59 -28.44
C ARG A 87 23.29 -5.84 -27.32
N ILE A 88 23.41 -6.44 -26.15
CA ILE A 88 24.21 -5.90 -25.05
C ILE A 88 25.67 -6.06 -25.41
N LEU A 89 26.42 -4.95 -25.50
CA LEU A 89 27.85 -4.93 -25.80
C LEU A 89 28.68 -5.07 -24.53
N SER A 90 28.33 -4.28 -23.50
CA SER A 90 29.08 -4.25 -22.26
C SER A 90 28.15 -4.01 -21.06
N VAL A 91 28.59 -4.45 -19.88
CA VAL A 91 27.97 -4.19 -18.60
C VAL A 91 29.02 -3.58 -17.69
N THR A 92 28.88 -2.32 -17.36
CA THR A 92 29.85 -1.57 -16.57
C THR A 92 29.27 -1.03 -15.28
N GLN A 93 30.11 -0.93 -14.27
CA GLN A 93 29.81 -0.30 -12.99
C GLN A 93 31.00 0.61 -12.65
N PRO A 94 30.81 1.91 -12.40
CA PRO A 94 31.88 2.75 -11.86
C PRO A 94 32.38 2.18 -10.53
N PRO A 95 33.68 2.20 -10.27
CA PRO A 95 34.26 1.57 -9.09
C PRO A 95 33.56 1.97 -7.80
N MET A 96 33.08 0.99 -7.05
CA MET A 96 32.39 1.15 -5.75
C MET A 96 31.21 2.12 -5.76
N GLU A 97 30.56 2.31 -6.93
CA GLU A 97 29.33 3.08 -7.06
C GLU A 97 28.10 2.16 -7.24
N ARG A 98 26.92 2.66 -6.83
CA ARG A 98 25.66 1.93 -6.99
C ARG A 98 24.94 2.30 -8.28
N LEU A 99 25.64 2.09 -9.37
CA LEU A 99 25.19 2.37 -10.73
C LEU A 99 25.66 1.26 -11.65
N VAL A 100 24.77 0.82 -12.56
CA VAL A 100 25.10 -0.16 -13.60
C VAL A 100 24.67 0.42 -14.94
N ASP A 101 25.58 0.42 -15.91
CA ASP A 101 25.34 0.84 -17.28
C ASP A 101 25.38 -0.37 -18.20
N LEU A 102 24.28 -0.59 -18.91
CA LEU A 102 24.17 -1.56 -19.99
C LEU A 102 24.32 -0.81 -21.32
N GLU A 103 25.43 -1.00 -22.01
CA GLU A 103 25.63 -0.51 -23.36
C GLU A 103 25.01 -1.49 -24.36
N LEU A 104 24.18 -0.98 -25.29
CA LEU A 104 23.45 -1.80 -26.25
C LEU A 104 23.63 -1.26 -27.68
N GLU A 105 24.03 -2.15 -28.59
CA GLU A 105 24.03 -1.87 -30.02
C GLU A 105 22.62 -2.09 -30.59
N THR A 106 22.11 -1.12 -31.32
CA THR A 106 20.81 -1.18 -32.00
C THR A 106 20.87 -0.50 -33.37
N LEU A 107 19.81 -0.61 -34.14
CA LEU A 107 19.67 0.11 -35.40
C LEU A 107 18.82 1.37 -35.21
N ASN A 108 19.28 2.48 -35.76
CA ASN A 108 18.48 3.70 -35.83
C ASN A 108 17.41 3.60 -36.95
N GLU A 109 16.60 4.63 -37.12
CA GLU A 109 15.54 4.69 -38.15
C GLU A 109 16.09 4.67 -39.60
N LEU A 110 17.37 4.99 -39.79
CA LEU A 110 18.06 4.96 -41.08
C LEU A 110 18.73 3.60 -41.36
N GLY A 111 18.76 2.70 -40.37
CA GLY A 111 19.40 1.38 -40.47
C GLY A 111 20.87 1.37 -40.03
N ASP A 112 21.41 2.48 -39.53
CA ASP A 112 22.79 2.53 -39.04
C ASP A 112 22.86 1.93 -37.63
N ARG A 113 24.02 1.33 -37.32
CA ARG A 113 24.33 0.85 -35.96
C ARG A 113 24.65 2.02 -35.06
N VAL A 114 23.94 2.10 -33.96
CA VAL A 114 24.14 3.12 -32.92
C VAL A 114 24.21 2.48 -31.54
N SER A 115 24.98 3.07 -30.66
CA SER A 115 25.06 2.65 -29.27
C SER A 115 24.00 3.40 -28.44
N ARG A 116 23.46 2.74 -27.43
CA ARG A 116 22.58 3.32 -26.42
C ARG A 116 22.92 2.76 -25.06
N HIS A 117 22.68 3.54 -24.02
CA HIS A 117 22.96 3.14 -22.67
C HIS A 117 21.67 3.07 -21.84
N LEU A 118 21.43 1.92 -21.20
CA LEU A 118 20.38 1.76 -20.21
C LEU A 118 21.03 1.71 -18.83
N ILE A 119 20.88 2.80 -18.09
CA ILE A 119 21.56 3.04 -16.83
C ILE A 119 20.59 2.81 -15.67
N LEU A 120 20.96 1.93 -14.74
CA LEU A 120 20.28 1.74 -13.45
C LEU A 120 21.08 2.47 -12.37
N GLU A 121 20.46 3.44 -11.71
CA GLU A 121 20.95 4.05 -10.47
C GLU A 121 20.22 3.41 -9.29
N ALA A 122 20.96 2.74 -8.40
CA ALA A 122 20.41 2.01 -7.25
C ALA A 122 20.62 2.81 -5.94
N MET A 123 20.04 4.02 -5.84
CA MET A 123 20.32 5.01 -4.77
C MET A 123 19.11 5.25 -3.84
N GLY A 124 18.36 4.22 -3.48
CA GLY A 124 17.18 4.34 -2.62
C GLY A 124 16.12 5.27 -3.22
N ARG A 125 15.76 6.34 -2.54
CA ARG A 125 14.74 7.30 -3.02
C ARG A 125 15.12 7.99 -4.33
N ARG A 126 16.41 8.04 -4.67
CA ARG A 126 16.94 8.64 -5.90
C ARG A 126 17.18 7.61 -7.00
N SER A 127 16.79 6.35 -6.79
CA SER A 127 16.93 5.31 -7.82
C SER A 127 16.18 5.65 -9.08
N ASN A 128 16.80 5.37 -10.25
CA ASN A 128 16.23 5.69 -11.55
C ASN A 128 16.65 4.67 -12.61
N LEU A 129 15.92 4.61 -13.71
CA LEU A 129 16.30 3.94 -14.95
C LEU A 129 16.31 5.01 -16.04
N ILE A 130 17.45 5.13 -16.73
CA ILE A 130 17.70 6.21 -17.68
C ILE A 130 18.16 5.60 -18.98
N LEU A 131 17.54 6.02 -20.09
CA LEU A 131 18.01 5.68 -21.45
C LEU A 131 18.71 6.89 -22.05
N THR A 132 19.95 6.71 -22.52
CA THR A 132 20.68 7.72 -23.26
C THR A 132 20.99 7.27 -24.67
N ASP A 133 21.34 8.23 -25.53
CA ASP A 133 21.95 7.96 -26.83
C ASP A 133 23.48 7.82 -26.71
N GLU A 134 24.15 7.58 -27.82
CA GLU A 134 25.61 7.40 -27.93
C GLU A 134 26.43 8.62 -27.48
N ASN A 135 25.82 9.81 -27.46
CA ASN A 135 26.44 11.06 -27.02
C ASN A 135 26.17 11.34 -25.52
N GLY A 136 25.51 10.43 -24.83
CA GLY A 136 25.13 10.62 -23.43
C GLY A 136 23.92 11.55 -23.22
N ARG A 137 23.17 11.88 -24.28
CA ARG A 137 21.95 12.68 -24.15
C ARG A 137 20.79 11.79 -23.70
N ILE A 138 20.09 12.20 -22.64
CA ILE A 138 18.96 11.47 -22.09
C ILE A 138 17.81 11.44 -23.10
N THR A 139 17.47 10.24 -23.56
CA THR A 139 16.32 10.00 -24.42
C THR A 139 15.03 9.99 -23.61
N ASP A 140 15.01 9.28 -22.46
CA ASP A 140 13.95 9.34 -21.44
C ASP A 140 14.45 8.69 -20.14
N CYS A 141 13.68 8.87 -19.08
CA CYS A 141 13.97 8.29 -17.77
C CYS A 141 12.69 7.89 -17.05
N LEU A 142 12.80 6.91 -16.15
CA LEU A 142 11.67 6.42 -15.38
C LEU A 142 11.13 7.50 -14.43
N ARG A 143 12.03 8.27 -13.80
CA ARG A 143 11.73 9.37 -12.91
C ARG A 143 12.38 10.65 -13.42
N LYS A 144 11.56 11.61 -13.74
CA LYS A 144 12.00 12.94 -14.16
C LYS A 144 12.36 13.74 -12.92
N VAL A 145 13.60 14.23 -12.88
CA VAL A 145 14.13 15.09 -11.81
C VAL A 145 14.42 16.45 -12.42
N ASP A 146 13.59 17.42 -12.09
CA ASP A 146 13.74 18.82 -12.54
C ASP A 146 14.61 19.64 -11.57
N GLY A 147 14.83 20.90 -11.90
CA GLY A 147 15.63 21.83 -11.09
C GLY A 147 15.02 22.16 -9.72
N GLU A 148 13.70 21.94 -9.52
CA GLU A 148 13.05 22.11 -8.22
C GLU A 148 13.35 20.94 -7.29
N LEU A 149 13.45 19.71 -7.83
CA LEU A 149 13.78 18.50 -7.08
C LEU A 149 15.29 18.33 -6.85
N SER A 150 16.13 18.81 -7.77
CA SER A 150 17.59 18.78 -7.63
C SER A 150 18.22 19.89 -8.46
N GLN A 151 18.74 20.92 -7.78
CA GLN A 151 19.49 22.00 -8.44
C GLN A 151 20.86 21.53 -8.98
N LEU A 152 21.45 20.51 -8.34
CA LEU A 152 22.79 20.00 -8.68
C LEU A 152 22.80 19.07 -9.88
N ARG A 153 21.73 18.29 -10.10
CA ARG A 153 21.71 17.25 -11.14
C ARG A 153 20.29 16.98 -11.61
N PRO A 154 19.78 17.76 -12.57
CA PRO A 154 18.50 17.47 -13.22
C PRO A 154 18.65 16.25 -14.14
N VAL A 155 17.61 15.38 -14.16
CA VAL A 155 17.52 14.20 -15.04
C VAL A 155 16.23 14.31 -15.84
N LEU A 156 16.35 14.89 -17.03
CA LEU A 156 15.22 15.15 -17.92
C LEU A 156 15.58 14.77 -19.37
N PRO A 157 14.61 14.34 -20.19
CA PRO A 157 14.82 14.12 -21.61
C PRO A 157 15.41 15.34 -22.29
N GLY A 158 16.42 15.12 -23.12
CA GLY A 158 17.10 16.16 -23.87
C GLY A 158 18.33 16.76 -23.18
N LEU A 159 18.50 16.57 -21.88
CA LEU A 159 19.74 16.94 -21.18
C LEU A 159 20.82 15.87 -21.32
N TYR A 160 22.07 16.23 -21.07
CA TYR A 160 23.16 15.26 -20.97
C TYR A 160 23.14 14.53 -19.62
N TYR A 161 23.42 13.25 -19.65
CA TYR A 161 23.59 12.46 -18.46
C TYR A 161 24.93 12.78 -17.78
N HIS A 162 24.90 13.03 -16.49
CA HIS A 162 26.09 13.17 -15.66
C HIS A 162 26.04 12.12 -14.56
N LEU A 163 27.18 11.57 -14.19
CA LEU A 163 27.28 10.68 -13.05
C LEU A 163 26.81 11.39 -11.77
N PRO A 164 26.22 10.66 -10.81
CA PRO A 164 25.98 11.19 -9.48
C PRO A 164 27.28 11.79 -8.89
N PRO A 165 27.19 12.88 -8.11
CA PRO A 165 28.38 13.45 -7.48
C PRO A 165 29.09 12.40 -6.63
N ALA A 166 30.35 12.16 -6.92
CA ALA A 166 31.19 11.29 -6.11
C ALA A 166 31.38 11.91 -4.69
N ARG A 167 31.54 11.04 -3.71
CA ARG A 167 31.96 11.49 -2.36
C ARG A 167 33.47 11.68 -2.35
N GLU A 168 33.93 12.87 -2.64
CA GLU A 168 35.34 13.23 -2.67
C GLU A 168 36.05 13.06 -1.30
N ASP A 169 35.24 12.99 -0.23
CA ASP A 169 35.70 12.77 1.16
C ASP A 169 36.02 11.30 1.48
N LYS A 170 35.72 10.36 0.57
CA LYS A 170 35.91 8.92 0.80
C LYS A 170 36.81 8.30 -0.24
N ARG A 171 37.61 7.32 0.21
CA ARG A 171 38.52 6.57 -0.64
C ARG A 171 37.87 5.36 -1.27
N ASN A 172 38.32 4.99 -2.45
CA ASN A 172 37.95 3.72 -3.05
C ASN A 172 38.69 2.56 -2.35
N PRO A 173 37.99 1.62 -1.71
CA PRO A 173 38.66 0.53 -1.01
C PRO A 173 39.44 -0.40 -1.97
N GLN A 174 39.05 -0.53 -3.24
CA GLN A 174 39.74 -1.38 -4.23
C GLN A 174 41.07 -0.78 -4.70
N GLU A 175 41.27 0.52 -4.54
CA GLU A 175 42.51 1.24 -4.87
C GLU A 175 43.40 1.47 -3.65
N THR A 176 43.02 0.93 -2.48
CA THR A 176 43.75 1.09 -1.22
C THR A 176 44.54 -0.20 -0.95
N ASP A 177 45.82 -0.14 -1.13
CA ASP A 177 46.72 -1.23 -0.78
C ASP A 177 46.93 -1.36 0.73
N ARG A 178 47.59 -2.43 1.16
CA ARG A 178 47.82 -2.73 2.58
C ARG A 178 48.64 -1.62 3.29
N GLU A 179 49.64 -1.04 2.61
CA GLU A 179 50.53 -0.02 3.14
C GLU A 179 49.75 1.28 3.38
N THR A 180 49.02 1.73 2.39
CA THR A 180 48.10 2.90 2.49
C THR A 180 47.05 2.69 3.59
N LEU A 181 46.47 1.49 3.71
CA LEU A 181 45.51 1.19 4.78
C LEU A 181 46.17 1.28 6.18
N ALA A 182 47.41 0.79 6.32
CA ALA A 182 48.16 0.87 7.58
C ALA A 182 48.46 2.32 7.97
N GLU A 183 48.85 3.16 6.99
CA GLU A 183 49.04 4.60 7.20
C GLU A 183 47.77 5.32 7.65
N LEU A 184 46.65 5.03 6.98
CA LEU A 184 45.32 5.58 7.35
C LEU A 184 44.88 5.13 8.74
N LEU A 185 45.16 3.87 9.10
CA LEU A 185 44.88 3.33 10.43
C LEU A 185 45.75 3.97 11.51
N ALA A 186 47.02 4.26 11.21
CA ALA A 186 47.92 4.97 12.13
C ALA A 186 47.53 6.44 12.36
N ALA A 187 46.92 7.08 11.36
CA ALA A 187 46.46 8.46 11.42
C ALA A 187 45.03 8.59 11.99
N ALA A 188 44.32 7.48 12.20
CA ALA A 188 42.93 7.49 12.68
C ALA A 188 42.85 7.87 14.16
N PRO A 189 41.77 8.52 14.64
CA PRO A 189 41.57 8.83 16.04
C PRO A 189 41.52 7.56 16.90
N ASP A 190 42.30 7.47 17.94
CA ASP A 190 42.40 6.30 18.83
C ASP A 190 41.05 5.87 19.44
N GLU A 191 40.17 6.81 19.74
CA GLU A 191 38.85 6.56 20.31
C GLU A 191 37.80 6.15 19.28
N ALA A 192 38.13 6.18 17.98
CA ALA A 192 37.16 5.86 16.93
C ALA A 192 36.74 4.39 16.98
N GLU A 193 35.46 4.14 16.78
CA GLU A 193 34.94 2.81 16.53
C GLU A 193 35.39 2.35 15.15
N VAL A 194 35.97 1.15 15.07
CA VAL A 194 36.52 0.59 13.81
C VAL A 194 35.48 0.57 12.70
N SER A 195 34.27 0.10 12.98
CA SER A 195 33.21 0.02 11.97
C SER A 195 32.78 1.39 11.46
N GLY A 196 32.70 2.39 12.35
CA GLY A 196 32.41 3.78 12.01
C GLY A 196 33.51 4.42 11.18
N TRP A 197 34.78 4.26 11.59
CA TRP A 197 35.94 4.75 10.86
C TRP A 197 36.01 4.17 9.43
N LEU A 198 35.83 2.86 9.27
CA LEU A 198 35.78 2.23 7.96
C LEU A 198 34.66 2.82 7.09
N LEU A 199 33.49 3.00 7.68
CA LEU A 199 32.33 3.55 6.95
C LEU A 199 32.56 5.00 6.52
N ASP A 200 33.26 5.80 7.32
CA ASP A 200 33.56 7.20 7.02
C ASP A 200 34.75 7.35 6.05
N THR A 201 35.71 6.45 6.10
CA THR A 201 36.92 6.50 5.26
C THR A 201 36.68 5.96 3.86
N PHE A 202 35.90 4.89 3.70
CA PHE A 202 35.74 4.19 2.45
C PHE A 202 34.36 4.35 1.83
N SER A 203 34.33 4.49 0.50
CA SER A 203 33.09 4.46 -0.30
C SER A 203 32.61 3.03 -0.54
N GLY A 204 31.33 2.85 -0.83
CA GLY A 204 30.78 1.60 -1.36
C GLY A 204 30.55 0.47 -0.35
N LEU A 205 31.10 0.55 0.85
CA LEU A 205 30.90 -0.42 1.93
C LEU A 205 29.63 -0.13 2.73
N SER A 206 28.92 -1.17 3.14
CA SER A 206 27.76 -1.03 4.04
C SER A 206 28.15 -1.12 5.52
N PRO A 207 27.28 -0.65 6.43
CA PRO A 207 27.47 -0.88 7.86
C PRO A 207 27.59 -2.37 8.25
N LEU A 208 26.96 -3.28 7.50
CA LEU A 208 27.08 -4.71 7.72
C LEU A 208 28.52 -5.17 7.50
N ILE A 209 29.11 -4.77 6.38
CA ILE A 209 30.47 -5.14 5.98
C ILE A 209 31.51 -4.48 6.90
N CYS A 210 31.35 -3.21 7.22
CA CYS A 210 32.26 -2.52 8.15
C CYS A 210 32.27 -3.18 9.54
N ARG A 211 31.12 -3.57 10.07
CA ARG A 211 31.03 -4.32 11.33
C ARG A 211 31.62 -5.71 11.22
N GLU A 212 31.48 -6.38 10.07
CA GLU A 212 32.07 -7.69 9.85
C GLU A 212 33.60 -7.61 9.88
N ILE A 213 34.20 -6.58 9.26
CA ILE A 213 35.64 -6.33 9.32
C ILE A 213 36.08 -6.06 10.77
N ALA A 214 35.36 -5.20 11.49
CA ALA A 214 35.65 -4.90 12.91
C ALA A 214 35.58 -6.15 13.79
N TYR A 215 34.54 -6.96 13.59
CA TYR A 215 34.36 -8.23 14.30
C TYR A 215 35.50 -9.23 14.04
N ARG A 216 35.94 -9.37 12.79
CA ARG A 216 37.07 -10.24 12.43
C ARG A 216 38.40 -9.76 13.03
N ALA A 217 38.56 -8.47 13.24
CA ALA A 217 39.75 -7.87 13.85
C ALA A 217 39.79 -8.02 15.36
N GLY A 218 38.70 -7.69 16.03
CA GLY A 218 38.65 -7.55 17.49
C GLY A 218 37.70 -8.50 18.25
N GLY A 219 36.90 -9.31 17.52
CA GLY A 219 35.90 -10.22 18.14
C GLY A 219 34.58 -9.54 18.54
N GLU A 220 34.48 -8.22 18.42
CA GLU A 220 33.30 -7.41 18.75
C GLU A 220 32.98 -6.44 17.60
N VAL A 221 31.70 -6.10 17.39
CA VAL A 221 31.29 -5.23 16.29
C VAL A 221 31.56 -3.74 16.55
N ASP A 222 31.61 -3.34 17.81
CA ASP A 222 31.79 -1.97 18.31
C ASP A 222 33.19 -1.74 18.90
N VAL A 223 34.16 -2.58 18.52
CA VAL A 223 35.55 -2.46 18.97
C VAL A 223 36.15 -1.09 18.55
N ARG A 224 36.88 -0.45 19.49
CA ARG A 224 37.58 0.82 19.24
C ARG A 224 39.04 0.57 18.87
N LEU A 225 39.63 1.52 18.11
CA LEU A 225 41.00 1.41 17.63
C LEU A 225 42.03 1.32 18.77
N ASN A 226 41.82 2.02 19.89
CA ASN A 226 42.68 1.97 21.07
C ASN A 226 42.63 0.63 21.84
N ARG A 227 41.66 -0.23 21.56
CA ARG A 227 41.56 -1.60 22.14
C ARG A 227 42.23 -2.66 21.27
N LEU A 228 42.63 -2.30 20.05
CA LEU A 228 43.35 -3.23 19.17
C LEU A 228 44.83 -3.17 19.51
N ASP A 229 45.40 -4.27 19.96
CA ASP A 229 46.85 -4.48 20.03
C ASP A 229 47.43 -4.59 18.60
N GLU A 230 48.75 -4.72 18.50
CA GLU A 230 49.42 -4.84 17.22
C GLU A 230 48.89 -6.01 16.40
N ALA A 231 48.66 -7.15 17.03
CA ALA A 231 48.06 -8.31 16.38
C ALA A 231 46.60 -8.06 15.93
N GLY A 232 45.82 -7.28 16.68
CA GLY A 232 44.49 -6.82 16.30
C GLY A 232 44.47 -5.90 15.08
N ARG A 233 45.46 -4.99 15.02
CA ARG A 233 45.65 -4.11 13.85
C ARG A 233 46.05 -4.90 12.60
N GLU A 234 46.92 -5.89 12.71
CA GLU A 234 47.25 -6.80 11.61
C GLU A 234 46.04 -7.61 11.15
N ARG A 235 45.24 -8.15 12.10
CA ARG A 235 43.97 -8.83 11.76
C ARG A 235 42.98 -7.88 11.05
N LEU A 236 42.99 -6.58 11.35
CA LEU A 236 42.14 -5.62 10.64
C LEU A 236 42.55 -5.45 9.18
N LEU A 237 43.85 -5.33 8.93
CA LEU A 237 44.42 -5.27 7.57
C LEU A 237 44.06 -6.54 6.77
N ASP A 238 44.22 -7.71 7.40
CA ASP A 238 43.90 -8.99 6.78
C ASP A 238 42.39 -9.14 6.51
N ALA A 239 41.54 -8.75 7.48
CA ALA A 239 40.10 -8.80 7.33
C ALA A 239 39.59 -7.87 6.21
N PHE A 240 40.18 -6.67 6.07
CA PHE A 240 39.87 -5.75 4.99
C PHE A 240 40.24 -6.35 3.62
N ALA A 241 41.48 -6.87 3.49
CA ALA A 241 41.92 -7.53 2.26
C ALA A 241 41.05 -8.74 1.90
N ALA A 242 40.71 -9.58 2.91
CA ALA A 242 39.85 -10.73 2.70
C ALA A 242 38.43 -10.37 2.22
N VAL A 243 37.88 -9.24 2.72
CA VAL A 243 36.58 -8.73 2.26
C VAL A 243 36.66 -8.24 0.81
N LEU A 244 37.74 -7.55 0.42
CA LEU A 244 37.91 -7.12 -0.96
C LEU A 244 38.08 -8.31 -1.91
N PHE A 245 38.88 -9.31 -1.54
CA PHE A 245 39.02 -10.54 -2.30
C PHE A 245 37.68 -11.30 -2.46
N ALA A 246 36.84 -11.28 -1.41
CA ALA A 246 35.53 -11.92 -1.46
C ALA A 246 34.54 -11.25 -2.43
N ILE A 247 34.80 -10.04 -2.94
CA ILE A 247 34.00 -9.43 -3.99
C ILE A 247 34.14 -10.21 -5.30
N GLU A 248 35.34 -10.68 -5.61
CA GLU A 248 35.64 -11.47 -6.82
C GLU A 248 35.26 -12.94 -6.65
N ALA A 249 35.46 -13.50 -5.44
CA ALA A 249 35.13 -14.87 -5.10
C ALA A 249 33.87 -14.95 -4.24
N ALA A 250 32.80 -14.34 -4.70
CA ALA A 250 31.59 -14.13 -3.92
C ALA A 250 30.87 -15.44 -3.53
N GLN A 251 30.37 -15.48 -2.30
CA GLN A 251 29.49 -16.52 -1.77
C GLN A 251 28.17 -15.87 -1.31
N PRO A 252 27.18 -15.77 -2.19
CA PRO A 252 25.90 -15.15 -1.85
C PRO A 252 25.26 -15.81 -0.63
N THR A 253 24.98 -15.04 0.41
CA THR A 253 24.49 -15.58 1.68
C THR A 253 23.36 -14.70 2.24
N VAL A 254 22.23 -15.31 2.63
CA VAL A 254 21.12 -14.62 3.31
C VAL A 254 21.22 -14.83 4.81
N LEU A 255 20.93 -13.78 5.56
CA LEU A 255 20.87 -13.74 7.01
C LEU A 255 19.41 -13.75 7.47
N PHE A 256 19.05 -14.75 8.30
CA PHE A 256 17.70 -14.91 8.85
C PHE A 256 17.70 -14.61 10.35
N LYS A 257 16.70 -13.86 10.79
CA LYS A 257 16.40 -13.63 12.21
C LYS A 257 14.99 -14.13 12.49
N ASN A 258 14.84 -15.10 13.38
CA ASN A 258 13.56 -15.73 13.70
C ASN A 258 12.83 -16.27 12.45
N GLY A 259 13.55 -16.89 11.54
CA GLY A 259 13.00 -17.44 10.28
C GLY A 259 12.66 -16.40 9.19
N GLU A 260 12.85 -15.10 9.44
CA GLU A 260 12.62 -14.04 8.45
C GLU A 260 13.95 -13.56 7.83
N PRO A 261 14.02 -13.41 6.48
CA PRO A 261 15.20 -12.86 5.81
C PRO A 261 15.37 -11.38 6.17
N LYS A 262 16.48 -11.03 6.82
CA LYS A 262 16.75 -9.64 7.27
C LYS A 262 17.76 -8.93 6.40
N ASP A 263 18.83 -9.62 6.00
CA ASP A 263 19.92 -9.04 5.21
C ASP A 263 20.57 -10.09 4.31
N PHE A 264 21.41 -9.69 3.38
CA PHE A 264 22.22 -10.58 2.58
C PHE A 264 23.61 -9.97 2.30
N SER A 265 24.56 -10.81 1.95
CA SER A 265 25.94 -10.42 1.70
C SER A 265 26.55 -11.24 0.56
N PHE A 266 27.65 -10.74 0.01
CA PHE A 266 28.51 -11.46 -0.95
C PHE A 266 29.51 -12.40 -0.28
N LEU A 267 29.57 -12.39 1.07
CA LEU A 267 30.45 -13.25 1.86
C LEU A 267 29.71 -13.77 3.10
N PRO A 268 30.15 -14.89 3.70
CA PRO A 268 29.64 -15.37 4.98
C PRO A 268 29.90 -14.37 6.10
N ILE A 269 28.88 -14.03 6.86
CA ILE A 269 28.89 -13.06 7.97
C ILE A 269 29.05 -13.81 9.28
N ARG A 270 30.13 -13.51 10.05
CA ARG A 270 30.47 -14.14 11.32
C ARG A 270 29.97 -13.40 12.55
N GLN A 271 29.79 -12.07 12.45
CA GLN A 271 29.34 -11.22 13.57
C GLN A 271 27.98 -11.63 14.16
N TYR A 272 27.21 -12.47 13.50
CA TYR A 272 25.91 -12.98 13.94
C TYR A 272 25.91 -14.50 14.17
N GLU A 273 27.05 -15.18 14.15
CA GLU A 273 27.14 -16.61 14.45
C GLU A 273 26.55 -16.90 15.84
N GLY A 274 25.70 -17.94 15.93
CA GLY A 274 24.95 -18.29 17.15
C GLY A 274 23.69 -17.48 17.44
N TYR A 275 23.43 -16.38 16.73
CA TYR A 275 22.25 -15.53 16.91
C TYR A 275 21.32 -15.53 15.72
N TRP A 276 21.87 -15.62 14.51
CA TRP A 276 21.11 -15.62 13.26
C TRP A 276 21.48 -16.84 12.43
N GLU A 277 20.49 -17.35 11.69
CA GLU A 277 20.71 -18.42 10.74
C GLU A 277 21.23 -17.82 9.42
N THR A 278 22.16 -18.53 8.77
CA THR A 278 22.72 -18.15 7.47
C THR A 278 22.44 -19.22 6.44
N LYS A 279 22.04 -18.82 5.24
CA LYS A 279 21.81 -19.75 4.12
C LYS A 279 22.62 -19.29 2.91
N PRO A 280 23.58 -20.09 2.43
CA PRO A 280 24.30 -19.82 1.19
C PRO A 280 23.40 -20.12 -0.02
N TYR A 281 23.67 -19.44 -1.11
CA TYR A 281 23.05 -19.63 -2.42
C TYR A 281 24.11 -19.84 -3.49
N GLU A 282 23.75 -20.52 -4.58
CA GLU A 282 24.65 -20.74 -5.71
C GLU A 282 24.85 -19.45 -6.52
N THR A 283 23.78 -18.63 -6.64
CA THR A 283 23.81 -17.40 -7.41
C THR A 283 23.12 -16.26 -6.65
N PHE A 284 23.55 -15.01 -6.92
CA PHE A 284 22.84 -13.82 -6.44
C PHE A 284 21.42 -13.74 -6.99
N SER A 285 21.22 -14.17 -8.22
CA SER A 285 19.90 -14.13 -8.85
C SER A 285 18.87 -14.95 -8.09
N GLN A 286 19.21 -16.17 -7.68
CA GLN A 286 18.37 -17.02 -6.84
C GLN A 286 18.16 -16.41 -5.45
N LEU A 287 19.26 -15.94 -4.83
CA LEU A 287 19.21 -15.27 -3.53
C LEU A 287 18.22 -14.08 -3.55
N LEU A 288 18.33 -13.22 -4.55
CA LEU A 288 17.52 -12.00 -4.65
C LEU A 288 16.06 -12.32 -4.96
N ASP A 289 15.77 -13.32 -5.80
CA ASP A 289 14.39 -13.76 -6.03
C ASP A 289 13.75 -14.26 -4.73
N ASP A 290 14.42 -15.13 -3.96
CA ASP A 290 13.91 -15.65 -2.69
C ASP A 290 13.79 -14.56 -1.61
N PHE A 291 14.83 -13.75 -1.46
CA PHE A 291 14.88 -12.69 -0.44
C PHE A 291 13.79 -11.65 -0.62
N TYR A 292 13.52 -11.26 -1.87
CA TYR A 292 12.52 -10.24 -2.17
C TYR A 292 11.12 -10.79 -2.42
N ALA A 293 10.94 -12.08 -2.72
CA ALA A 293 9.62 -12.68 -2.94
C ALA A 293 8.65 -12.42 -1.78
N VAL A 294 9.10 -12.62 -0.55
CA VAL A 294 8.31 -12.37 0.67
C VAL A 294 8.01 -10.88 0.84
N ARG A 295 9.01 -10.02 0.64
CA ARG A 295 8.90 -8.57 0.82
C ARG A 295 8.05 -7.92 -0.28
N GLU A 296 8.20 -8.31 -1.53
CA GLU A 296 7.42 -7.81 -2.66
C GLU A 296 5.94 -8.16 -2.52
N THR A 297 5.62 -9.36 -2.06
CA THR A 297 4.26 -9.76 -1.80
C THR A 297 3.63 -8.86 -0.73
N GLY A 298 4.32 -8.65 0.38
CA GLY A 298 3.86 -7.76 1.45
C GLY A 298 3.72 -6.28 0.99
N GLU A 299 4.70 -5.75 0.26
CA GLU A 299 4.63 -4.37 -0.27
C GLU A 299 3.52 -4.21 -1.32
N ARG A 300 3.33 -5.17 -2.21
CA ARG A 300 2.26 -5.16 -3.22
C ARG A 300 0.89 -5.16 -2.57
N VAL A 301 0.69 -6.02 -1.56
CA VAL A 301 -0.53 -6.05 -0.74
C VAL A 301 -0.76 -4.70 -0.09
N ARG A 302 0.27 -4.14 0.54
CA ARG A 302 0.19 -2.83 1.20
C ARG A 302 -0.12 -1.70 0.23
N GLN A 303 0.53 -1.63 -0.94
CA GLN A 303 0.27 -0.60 -1.95
C GLN A 303 -1.13 -0.71 -2.55
N LYS A 304 -1.58 -1.92 -2.91
CA LYS A 304 -2.94 -2.18 -3.39
C LYS A 304 -3.97 -1.80 -2.32
N GLY A 305 -3.73 -2.17 -1.06
CA GLY A 305 -4.58 -1.82 0.08
C GLY A 305 -4.66 -0.30 0.28
N GLN A 306 -3.54 0.41 0.29
CA GLN A 306 -3.50 1.87 0.44
C GLN A 306 -4.23 2.61 -0.71
N ALA A 307 -4.11 2.14 -1.94
CA ALA A 307 -4.82 2.72 -3.08
C ALA A 307 -6.34 2.57 -2.93
N LEU A 308 -6.82 1.41 -2.49
CA LEU A 308 -8.23 1.15 -2.20
C LEU A 308 -8.72 2.01 -1.03
N ILE A 309 -7.99 2.06 0.08
CA ILE A 309 -8.30 2.89 1.25
C ILE A 309 -8.43 4.36 0.84
N LYS A 310 -7.46 4.91 0.09
CA LYS A 310 -7.51 6.30 -0.39
C LYS A 310 -8.74 6.58 -1.25
N HIS A 311 -9.05 5.69 -2.19
CA HIS A 311 -10.22 5.82 -3.06
C HIS A 311 -11.53 5.81 -2.26
N LEU A 312 -11.69 4.85 -1.36
CA LEU A 312 -12.89 4.72 -0.52
C LEU A 312 -13.04 5.86 0.48
N THR A 313 -11.94 6.30 1.10
CA THR A 313 -11.95 7.46 2.00
C THR A 313 -12.45 8.71 1.28
N ASN A 314 -12.00 8.95 0.05
CA ASN A 314 -12.49 10.06 -0.76
C ASN A 314 -13.99 9.92 -1.09
N THR A 315 -14.43 8.71 -1.41
CA THR A 315 -15.85 8.42 -1.70
C THR A 315 -16.70 8.60 -0.43
N ARG A 316 -16.28 8.06 0.70
CA ARG A 316 -16.93 8.22 2.00
C ARG A 316 -17.06 9.70 2.38
N ASN A 317 -16.00 10.48 2.23
CA ASN A 317 -16.01 11.91 2.52
C ASN A 317 -16.98 12.69 1.62
N ARG A 318 -17.08 12.31 0.34
CA ARG A 318 -18.06 12.90 -0.60
C ARG A 318 -19.50 12.61 -0.16
N VAL A 319 -19.80 11.35 0.22
CA VAL A 319 -21.13 10.96 0.71
C VAL A 319 -21.45 11.69 2.02
N ALA A 320 -20.52 11.76 2.96
CA ALA A 320 -20.70 12.48 4.23
C ALA A 320 -21.01 13.98 4.02
N ARG A 321 -20.30 14.65 3.12
CA ARG A 321 -20.59 16.05 2.74
C ARG A 321 -21.97 16.22 2.12
N LYS A 322 -22.38 15.28 1.25
CA LYS A 322 -23.70 15.27 0.63
C LYS A 322 -24.80 15.19 1.71
N ILE A 323 -24.64 14.30 2.69
CA ILE A 323 -25.56 14.14 3.82
C ILE A 323 -25.67 15.47 4.60
N GLN A 324 -24.57 16.15 4.88
CA GLN A 324 -24.58 17.44 5.61
C GLN A 324 -25.38 18.52 4.84
N VAL A 325 -25.18 18.61 3.52
CA VAL A 325 -25.93 19.56 2.67
C VAL A 325 -27.43 19.21 2.70
N GLN A 326 -27.78 17.95 2.49
CA GLN A 326 -29.17 17.48 2.49
C GLN A 326 -29.85 17.67 3.86
N GLN A 327 -29.12 17.51 4.98
CA GLN A 327 -29.64 17.80 6.31
C GLN A 327 -29.96 19.28 6.52
N LYS A 328 -29.14 20.18 5.95
CA LYS A 328 -29.42 21.61 5.98
C LYS A 328 -30.66 21.95 5.14
N GLU A 329 -30.72 21.43 3.92
CA GLU A 329 -31.88 21.63 3.03
C GLU A 329 -33.17 21.06 3.62
N LEU A 330 -33.11 19.93 4.34
CA LEU A 330 -34.23 19.34 5.03
C LEU A 330 -34.74 20.26 6.16
N ARG A 331 -33.83 20.81 6.98
CA ARG A 331 -34.19 21.78 8.03
C ARG A 331 -34.88 23.02 7.44
N ASP A 332 -34.38 23.52 6.30
CA ASP A 332 -34.99 24.66 5.62
C ASP A 332 -36.38 24.28 5.06
N ALA A 333 -36.57 23.07 4.57
CA ALA A 333 -37.83 22.57 4.06
C ALA A 333 -38.86 22.30 5.19
N GLN A 334 -38.43 22.01 6.42
CA GLN A 334 -39.30 21.82 7.57
C GLN A 334 -39.99 23.13 8.02
N ASN A 335 -39.45 24.29 7.68
CA ASN A 335 -40.06 25.58 7.92
C ASN A 335 -41.22 25.93 6.94
N ARG A 336 -41.74 24.92 6.22
CA ARG A 336 -42.75 25.09 5.17
C ARG A 336 -44.06 25.72 5.65
N GLU A 337 -44.48 25.48 6.89
CA GLU A 337 -45.73 26.01 7.43
C GLU A 337 -45.74 27.56 7.43
N GLN A 338 -44.57 28.19 7.61
CA GLN A 338 -44.43 29.63 7.51
C GLN A 338 -44.81 30.14 6.12
N TYR A 339 -44.46 29.38 5.05
CA TYR A 339 -44.89 29.75 3.68
C TYR A 339 -46.39 29.62 3.48
N ARG A 340 -47.05 28.59 4.07
CA ARG A 340 -48.49 28.45 4.05
C ARG A 340 -49.17 29.61 4.76
N ILE A 341 -48.74 29.89 5.99
CA ILE A 341 -49.28 30.99 6.81
C ILE A 341 -49.16 32.34 6.06
N ASN A 342 -47.98 32.60 5.48
CA ASN A 342 -47.78 33.83 4.70
C ASN A 342 -48.73 33.92 3.48
N GLY A 343 -48.94 32.78 2.77
CA GLY A 343 -49.91 32.71 1.68
C GLY A 343 -51.34 32.96 2.11
N ASP A 344 -51.74 32.35 3.24
CA ASP A 344 -53.07 32.49 3.82
C ASP A 344 -53.32 33.92 4.29
N LEU A 345 -52.34 34.58 4.97
CA LEU A 345 -52.43 35.96 5.41
C LEU A 345 -52.57 36.93 4.23
N ILE A 346 -51.79 36.72 3.15
CA ILE A 346 -51.95 37.54 1.93
C ILE A 346 -53.35 37.35 1.36
N THR A 347 -53.83 36.09 1.27
CA THR A 347 -55.14 35.77 0.68
C THR A 347 -56.28 36.39 1.47
N ALA A 348 -56.23 36.35 2.82
CA ALA A 348 -57.24 36.93 3.70
C ALA A 348 -57.30 38.47 3.62
N ASN A 349 -56.21 39.11 3.22
CA ASN A 349 -56.08 40.57 3.19
C ASN A 349 -56.05 41.19 1.77
N LEU A 350 -56.39 40.42 0.71
CA LEU A 350 -56.35 40.86 -0.68
C LEU A 350 -57.18 42.15 -0.90
N TYR A 351 -58.27 42.34 -0.15
CA TYR A 351 -59.16 43.49 -0.29
C TYR A 351 -58.53 44.85 0.02
N GLN A 352 -57.45 44.86 0.85
CA GLN A 352 -56.75 46.10 1.25
C GLN A 352 -55.35 46.23 0.62
N MET A 353 -54.95 45.28 -0.25
CA MET A 353 -53.63 45.27 -0.86
C MET A 353 -53.64 45.82 -2.29
N GLN A 354 -52.53 46.46 -2.68
CA GLN A 354 -52.30 46.97 -4.01
C GLN A 354 -50.95 46.50 -4.55
N LYS A 355 -50.83 46.43 -5.89
CA LYS A 355 -49.55 46.17 -6.57
C LYS A 355 -48.52 47.26 -6.23
N GLY A 356 -47.27 46.88 -5.94
CA GLY A 356 -46.19 47.80 -5.59
C GLY A 356 -45.85 47.81 -4.09
N GLN A 357 -46.65 47.18 -3.25
CA GLN A 357 -46.33 47.03 -1.84
C GLN A 357 -45.15 46.09 -1.59
N LYS A 358 -44.27 46.44 -0.65
CA LYS A 358 -43.08 45.65 -0.28
C LYS A 358 -43.34 44.67 0.88
N SER A 359 -44.35 44.90 1.69
CA SER A 359 -44.73 44.08 2.84
C SER A 359 -46.21 44.19 3.14
N LEU A 360 -46.74 43.18 3.82
CA LEU A 360 -48.05 43.16 4.48
C LEU A 360 -47.84 42.89 5.96
N THR A 361 -48.33 43.74 6.83
CA THR A 361 -48.44 43.47 8.26
C THR A 361 -49.90 43.13 8.60
N ALA A 362 -50.11 41.92 9.10
CA ALA A 362 -51.44 41.40 9.41
C ALA A 362 -51.43 40.54 10.67
N VAL A 363 -52.57 40.45 11.36
CA VAL A 363 -52.71 39.58 12.52
C VAL A 363 -52.58 38.12 12.11
N ASN A 364 -51.68 37.41 12.75
CA ASN A 364 -51.48 35.99 12.54
C ASN A 364 -52.49 35.17 13.32
N TYR A 365 -53.60 34.77 12.69
CA TYR A 365 -54.65 33.98 13.34
C TYR A 365 -54.26 32.51 13.60
N TYR A 366 -53.05 32.11 13.21
CA TYR A 366 -52.46 30.81 13.58
C TYR A 366 -51.65 30.90 14.89
N ASP A 367 -51.36 32.12 15.37
CA ASP A 367 -50.69 32.35 16.65
C ASP A 367 -51.76 32.47 17.78
N PRO A 368 -51.69 31.67 18.84
CA PRO A 368 -52.62 31.78 19.96
C PRO A 368 -52.67 33.16 20.58
N GLU A 369 -51.59 33.95 20.53
CA GLU A 369 -51.50 35.30 21.05
C GLU A 369 -51.90 36.36 20.01
N LEU A 370 -52.33 35.96 18.81
CA LEU A 370 -52.77 36.83 17.71
C LEU A 370 -51.75 37.93 17.37
N LYS A 371 -50.44 37.60 17.45
CA LYS A 371 -49.36 38.54 17.12
C LYS A 371 -49.39 38.97 15.67
N GLU A 372 -49.03 40.19 15.41
CA GLU A 372 -48.85 40.68 14.06
C GLU A 372 -47.62 40.03 13.40
N LEU A 373 -47.80 39.63 12.15
CA LEU A 373 -46.72 39.06 11.30
C LEU A 373 -46.56 39.96 10.07
N THR A 374 -45.32 40.37 9.82
CA THR A 374 -44.95 41.09 8.60
C THR A 374 -44.50 40.14 7.51
N VAL A 375 -45.26 40.05 6.44
CA VAL A 375 -44.99 39.19 5.27
C VAL A 375 -44.33 40.02 4.18
N ALA A 376 -43.14 39.58 3.70
CA ALA A 376 -42.44 40.25 2.61
C ALA A 376 -43.16 39.98 1.26
N LEU A 377 -43.34 41.02 0.47
CA LEU A 377 -43.97 40.96 -0.84
C LEU A 377 -43.00 41.36 -1.95
N ASP A 378 -43.23 40.82 -3.11
CA ASP A 378 -42.54 41.22 -4.34
C ASP A 378 -43.36 42.35 -5.02
N PRO A 379 -42.82 43.60 -5.07
CA PRO A 379 -43.56 44.74 -5.61
C PRO A 379 -43.94 44.63 -7.10
N LEU A 380 -43.22 43.77 -7.84
CA LEU A 380 -43.49 43.55 -9.26
C LEU A 380 -44.71 42.65 -9.50
N LEU A 381 -45.12 41.90 -8.50
CA LEU A 381 -46.23 40.97 -8.53
C LEU A 381 -47.52 41.59 -7.96
N THR A 382 -48.67 41.13 -8.47
CA THR A 382 -49.97 41.44 -7.82
C THR A 382 -50.11 40.73 -6.46
N PRO A 383 -51.00 41.15 -5.56
CA PRO A 383 -51.26 40.45 -4.29
C PRO A 383 -51.58 38.98 -4.50
N GLN A 384 -52.41 38.63 -5.49
CA GLN A 384 -52.75 37.23 -5.80
C GLN A 384 -51.51 36.43 -6.30
N GLN A 385 -50.65 37.05 -7.08
CA GLN A 385 -49.40 36.44 -7.54
C GLN A 385 -48.39 36.23 -6.40
N ASN A 386 -48.35 37.14 -5.42
CA ASN A 386 -47.57 37.01 -4.20
C ASN A 386 -48.07 35.82 -3.35
N ALA A 387 -49.38 35.68 -3.14
CA ALA A 387 -49.97 34.53 -2.46
C ALA A 387 -49.61 33.21 -3.18
N ALA A 388 -49.82 33.17 -4.51
CA ALA A 388 -49.46 32.00 -5.31
C ALA A 388 -47.97 31.65 -5.23
N LYS A 389 -47.07 32.65 -5.16
CA LYS A 389 -45.63 32.47 -4.98
C LYS A 389 -45.30 31.78 -3.65
N TYR A 390 -45.98 32.16 -2.55
CA TYR A 390 -45.84 31.51 -1.25
C TYR A 390 -46.39 30.10 -1.22
N TYR A 391 -47.56 29.82 -1.81
CA TYR A 391 -48.11 28.47 -1.92
C TYR A 391 -47.21 27.56 -2.79
N LYS A 392 -46.60 28.11 -3.85
CA LYS A 392 -45.61 27.37 -4.67
C LYS A 392 -44.37 27.00 -3.84
N LYS A 393 -43.88 27.94 -2.97
CA LYS A 393 -42.78 27.64 -2.04
C LYS A 393 -43.18 26.55 -1.02
N TYR A 394 -44.39 26.61 -0.46
CA TYR A 394 -44.91 25.58 0.44
C TYR A 394 -44.96 24.19 -0.24
N THR A 395 -45.51 24.08 -1.42
CA THR A 395 -45.62 22.81 -2.15
C THR A 395 -44.24 22.27 -2.49
N LYS A 396 -43.32 23.15 -2.93
CA LYS A 396 -41.91 22.75 -3.21
C LYS A 396 -41.23 22.23 -1.94
N ALA A 397 -41.37 22.93 -0.81
CA ALA A 397 -40.77 22.51 0.45
C ALA A 397 -41.39 21.20 0.97
N LYS A 398 -42.69 20.98 0.83
CA LYS A 398 -43.38 19.73 1.17
C LYS A 398 -42.88 18.54 0.38
N THR A 399 -42.62 18.73 -0.93
CA THR A 399 -42.05 17.67 -1.79
C THR A 399 -40.58 17.44 -1.44
N ALA A 400 -39.80 18.51 -1.20
CA ALA A 400 -38.40 18.42 -0.80
C ALA A 400 -38.22 17.66 0.51
N ASP A 401 -39.07 17.92 1.52
CA ASP A 401 -39.03 17.22 2.80
C ASP A 401 -39.12 15.69 2.64
N LYS A 402 -40.07 15.20 1.84
CA LYS A 402 -40.20 13.77 1.56
C LYS A 402 -38.98 13.20 0.84
N VAL A 403 -38.56 13.84 -0.26
CA VAL A 403 -37.44 13.37 -1.08
C VAL A 403 -36.14 13.40 -0.31
N LEU A 404 -35.88 14.49 0.45
CA LEU A 404 -34.65 14.62 1.25
C LEU A 404 -34.60 13.59 2.39
N THR A 405 -35.73 13.28 3.02
CA THR A 405 -35.79 12.24 4.06
C THR A 405 -35.39 10.88 3.49
N GLU A 406 -35.96 10.48 2.35
CA GLU A 406 -35.59 9.24 1.67
C GLU A 406 -34.11 9.22 1.23
N GLN A 407 -33.62 10.34 0.69
CA GLN A 407 -32.21 10.46 0.26
C GLN A 407 -31.23 10.43 1.44
N LEU A 408 -31.58 10.99 2.57
CA LEU A 408 -30.76 10.95 3.79
C LEU A 408 -30.69 9.54 4.37
N GLU A 409 -31.78 8.78 4.36
CA GLU A 409 -31.77 7.37 4.78
C GLU A 409 -30.86 6.53 3.89
N GLN A 410 -30.99 6.68 2.56
CA GLN A 410 -30.11 6.02 1.60
C GLN A 410 -28.64 6.43 1.76
N GLY A 411 -28.39 7.74 1.93
CA GLY A 411 -27.04 8.27 2.14
C GLY A 411 -26.38 7.75 3.42
N ARG A 412 -27.13 7.65 4.52
CA ARG A 412 -26.63 7.08 5.78
C ARG A 412 -26.29 5.60 5.64
N SER A 413 -27.18 4.82 4.99
CA SER A 413 -26.91 3.41 4.71
C SER A 413 -25.69 3.22 3.80
N GLU A 414 -25.50 4.11 2.81
CA GLU A 414 -24.30 4.11 1.96
C GLU A 414 -23.03 4.44 2.75
N LEU A 415 -23.08 5.43 3.63
CA LEU A 415 -21.97 5.83 4.49
C LEU A 415 -21.54 4.68 5.40
N ASP A 416 -22.50 4.06 6.08
CA ASP A 416 -22.29 2.93 6.97
C ASP A 416 -21.62 1.75 6.23
N TYR A 417 -22.11 1.43 5.04
CA TYR A 417 -21.48 0.40 4.19
C TYR A 417 -20.03 0.74 3.82
N LEU A 418 -19.75 1.98 3.40
CA LEU A 418 -18.38 2.39 3.06
C LEU A 418 -17.43 2.33 4.25
N GLU A 419 -17.91 2.63 5.45
CA GLU A 419 -17.16 2.53 6.69
C GLU A 419 -16.87 1.08 7.07
N SER A 420 -17.82 0.17 6.87
CA SER A 420 -17.61 -1.27 7.09
C SER A 420 -16.58 -1.88 6.13
N VAL A 421 -16.57 -1.43 4.85
CA VAL A 421 -15.55 -1.87 3.88
C VAL A 421 -14.17 -1.32 4.21
N LEU A 422 -14.09 -0.06 4.66
CA LEU A 422 -12.82 0.53 5.13
C LEU A 422 -12.25 -0.24 6.31
N GLU A 423 -13.09 -0.66 7.25
CA GLU A 423 -12.69 -1.53 8.36
C GLU A 423 -12.18 -2.88 7.87
N SER A 424 -12.88 -3.51 6.92
CA SER A 424 -12.43 -4.77 6.31
C SER A 424 -11.07 -4.63 5.62
N LEU A 425 -10.80 -3.49 4.96
CA LEU A 425 -9.50 -3.19 4.34
C LEU A 425 -8.36 -3.02 5.35
N GLN A 426 -8.65 -2.44 6.52
CA GLN A 426 -7.64 -2.29 7.58
C GLN A 426 -7.25 -3.63 8.20
N ARG A 427 -8.17 -4.61 8.20
CA ARG A 427 -7.95 -5.97 8.70
C ARG A 427 -7.40 -6.94 7.65
N ALA A 428 -7.35 -6.55 6.39
CA ALA A 428 -6.89 -7.42 5.30
C ALA A 428 -5.40 -7.80 5.49
N GLU A 429 -5.10 -9.09 5.59
CA GLU A 429 -3.76 -9.62 5.86
C GLU A 429 -3.03 -10.08 4.58
N GLY A 430 -3.76 -10.27 3.47
CA GLY A 430 -3.19 -10.81 2.26
C GLY A 430 -3.83 -10.33 0.96
N GLU A 431 -3.21 -10.68 -0.16
CA GLU A 431 -3.69 -10.32 -1.50
C GLU A 431 -5.08 -10.91 -1.80
N ARG A 432 -5.39 -12.06 -1.22
CA ARG A 432 -6.70 -12.69 -1.34
C ARG A 432 -7.80 -11.83 -0.75
N ASP A 433 -7.61 -11.34 0.49
CA ASP A 433 -8.59 -10.48 1.17
C ASP A 433 -8.84 -9.20 0.38
N LEU A 434 -7.76 -8.58 -0.14
CA LEU A 434 -7.86 -7.38 -0.98
C LEU A 434 -8.61 -7.65 -2.30
N ASN A 435 -8.40 -8.82 -2.93
CA ASN A 435 -9.07 -9.17 -4.16
C ASN A 435 -10.57 -9.44 -3.93
N GLU A 436 -10.96 -10.08 -2.83
CA GLU A 436 -12.35 -10.28 -2.47
C GLU A 436 -13.06 -8.95 -2.17
N ILE A 437 -12.44 -8.06 -1.40
CA ILE A 437 -12.98 -6.71 -1.12
C ILE A 437 -13.07 -5.89 -2.41
N ARG A 438 -12.07 -5.98 -3.28
CA ARG A 438 -12.11 -5.32 -4.59
C ARG A 438 -13.27 -5.81 -5.43
N GLN A 439 -13.51 -7.12 -5.48
CA GLN A 439 -14.64 -7.71 -6.21
C GLN A 439 -15.97 -7.21 -5.64
N GLU A 440 -16.12 -7.14 -4.31
CA GLU A 440 -17.29 -6.58 -3.65
C GLU A 440 -17.56 -5.13 -4.09
N LEU A 441 -16.49 -4.31 -4.19
CA LEU A 441 -16.56 -2.92 -4.63
C LEU A 441 -16.88 -2.78 -6.13
N GLU A 442 -16.39 -3.70 -6.97
CA GLU A 442 -16.71 -3.75 -8.39
C GLU A 442 -18.18 -4.16 -8.59
N ASP A 443 -18.66 -5.19 -7.89
CA ASP A 443 -20.05 -5.65 -7.91
C ASP A 443 -21.00 -4.56 -7.36
N GLY A 444 -20.56 -3.76 -6.37
CA GLY A 444 -21.27 -2.62 -5.81
C GLY A 444 -21.21 -1.32 -6.64
N GLY A 445 -20.47 -1.31 -7.75
CA GLY A 445 -20.33 -0.14 -8.64
C GLY A 445 -19.41 0.98 -8.13
N TYR A 446 -18.62 0.74 -7.08
CA TYR A 446 -17.65 1.71 -6.54
C TYR A 446 -16.32 1.71 -7.29
N LEU A 447 -16.01 0.60 -7.95
CA LEU A 447 -14.84 0.45 -8.82
C LEU A 447 -15.27 0.05 -10.22
N ARG A 448 -14.53 0.48 -11.22
CA ARG A 448 -14.70 -0.04 -12.58
C ARG A 448 -14.14 -1.44 -12.65
N ALA A 449 -14.92 -2.40 -13.17
CA ALA A 449 -14.42 -3.73 -13.45
C ALA A 449 -13.18 -3.63 -14.36
N GLN A 450 -12.07 -4.23 -13.95
CA GLN A 450 -10.92 -4.34 -14.84
C GLN A 450 -11.33 -5.15 -16.06
N LYS A 451 -11.13 -4.58 -17.26
CA LYS A 451 -11.22 -5.34 -18.51
C LYS A 451 -10.11 -6.39 -18.49
N GLN A 452 -10.39 -7.53 -17.90
CA GLN A 452 -9.48 -8.67 -17.92
C GLN A 452 -9.49 -9.25 -19.33
N GLY A 453 -8.26 -9.59 -19.82
CA GLY A 453 -8.12 -10.34 -21.06
C GLY A 453 -8.91 -11.65 -20.99
N LYS A 454 -9.23 -12.22 -22.13
CA LYS A 454 -10.19 -13.28 -22.47
C LYS A 454 -10.28 -14.56 -21.60
N LYS A 455 -9.70 -14.63 -20.41
CA LYS A 455 -9.88 -15.77 -19.48
C LYS A 455 -10.53 -15.28 -18.18
N PRO A 456 -11.74 -15.76 -17.85
CA PRO A 456 -12.34 -15.48 -16.55
C PRO A 456 -11.46 -16.10 -15.46
N VAL A 457 -10.97 -15.28 -14.54
CA VAL A 457 -10.32 -15.80 -13.33
C VAL A 457 -11.35 -16.63 -12.56
N LYS A 458 -11.05 -17.90 -12.30
CA LYS A 458 -11.91 -18.74 -11.45
C LYS A 458 -12.11 -18.02 -10.12
N ARG A 459 -13.35 -17.62 -9.82
CA ARG A 459 -13.73 -17.06 -8.51
C ARG A 459 -13.34 -18.08 -7.45
N GLN A 460 -12.37 -17.72 -6.61
CA GLN A 460 -12.01 -18.55 -5.47
C GLN A 460 -13.20 -18.57 -4.49
N LYS A 461 -13.51 -19.74 -3.93
CA LYS A 461 -14.55 -19.83 -2.90
C LYS A 461 -14.06 -19.04 -1.67
N PRO A 462 -14.90 -18.14 -1.12
CA PRO A 462 -14.56 -17.42 0.11
C PRO A 462 -14.24 -18.42 1.23
N GLN A 463 -13.20 -18.14 1.99
CA GLN A 463 -12.82 -18.97 3.14
C GLN A 463 -12.72 -18.05 4.36
N PRO A 464 -13.69 -18.13 5.28
CA PRO A 464 -13.63 -17.44 6.56
C PRO A 464 -12.43 -17.92 7.39
N MET A 465 -12.05 -17.15 8.39
CA MET A 465 -11.09 -17.62 9.37
C MET A 465 -11.75 -18.67 10.26
N GLU A 466 -11.04 -19.76 10.51
CA GLU A 466 -11.53 -20.86 11.33
C GLU A 466 -10.73 -20.92 12.65
N PHE A 467 -11.46 -21.02 13.74
CA PHE A 467 -10.95 -21.17 15.09
C PHE A 467 -11.63 -22.35 15.77
N ARG A 468 -11.04 -22.80 16.88
CA ARG A 468 -11.70 -23.76 17.77
C ARG A 468 -11.69 -23.23 19.19
N SER A 469 -12.85 -23.31 19.85
CA SER A 469 -12.93 -22.96 21.27
C SER A 469 -12.10 -23.94 22.11
N THR A 470 -11.85 -23.58 23.36
CA THR A 470 -11.17 -24.45 24.32
C THR A 470 -11.91 -25.79 24.50
N ALA A 471 -13.24 -25.77 24.42
CA ALA A 471 -14.07 -27.01 24.46
C ALA A 471 -14.13 -27.74 23.10
N GLY A 472 -13.47 -27.25 22.04
CA GLY A 472 -13.36 -27.89 20.74
C GLY A 472 -14.44 -27.50 19.73
N LEU A 473 -15.40 -26.62 20.07
CA LEU A 473 -16.42 -26.14 19.13
C LEU A 473 -15.78 -25.28 18.04
N ARG A 474 -16.28 -25.43 16.82
CA ARG A 474 -15.86 -24.64 15.66
C ARG A 474 -16.37 -23.21 15.76
N ILE A 475 -15.50 -22.23 15.46
CA ILE A 475 -15.85 -20.81 15.37
C ILE A 475 -15.36 -20.29 14.04
N SER A 476 -16.26 -19.69 13.25
CA SER A 476 -15.91 -19.09 11.95
C SER A 476 -16.04 -17.57 12.01
N VAL A 477 -15.06 -16.86 11.47
CA VAL A 477 -15.01 -15.39 11.46
C VAL A 477 -14.91 -14.87 10.04
N GLY A 478 -15.81 -13.99 9.64
CA GLY A 478 -15.82 -13.39 8.29
C GLY A 478 -14.74 -12.32 8.14
N ARG A 479 -13.99 -12.36 7.02
CA ARG A 479 -12.90 -11.42 6.74
C ARG A 479 -13.39 -10.12 6.11
N ASN A 480 -14.54 -10.16 5.43
CA ASN A 480 -15.16 -9.04 4.71
C ASN A 480 -16.67 -9.18 4.68
N ASN A 481 -17.38 -8.15 4.18
CA ASN A 481 -18.83 -8.14 4.17
C ASN A 481 -19.45 -9.27 3.34
N THR A 482 -18.83 -9.68 2.25
CA THR A 482 -19.29 -10.81 1.43
C THR A 482 -19.22 -12.12 2.21
N GLN A 483 -18.14 -12.33 2.96
CA GLN A 483 -17.98 -13.52 3.83
C GLN A 483 -18.93 -13.46 5.04
N ASN A 484 -19.12 -12.28 5.65
CA ASN A 484 -20.09 -12.06 6.71
C ASN A 484 -21.51 -12.49 6.25
N ASP A 485 -21.88 -12.06 5.05
CA ASP A 485 -23.17 -12.38 4.43
C ASP A 485 -23.33 -13.90 4.18
N GLN A 486 -22.29 -14.54 3.65
CA GLN A 486 -22.30 -15.98 3.38
C GLN A 486 -22.36 -16.80 4.67
N LEU A 487 -21.56 -16.46 5.67
CA LEU A 487 -21.55 -17.13 6.96
C LEU A 487 -22.95 -17.09 7.60
N THR A 488 -23.52 -15.89 7.70
CA THR A 488 -24.76 -15.66 8.42
C THR A 488 -26.00 -16.15 7.66
N CYS A 489 -26.05 -15.88 6.34
CA CYS A 489 -27.28 -16.11 5.57
C CYS A 489 -27.30 -17.42 4.80
N LYS A 490 -26.16 -18.11 4.61
CA LYS A 490 -26.10 -19.30 3.75
C LYS A 490 -25.49 -20.52 4.44
N LEU A 491 -24.50 -20.34 5.32
CA LEU A 491 -23.74 -21.45 5.87
C LEU A 491 -24.22 -21.84 7.27
N ALA A 492 -24.47 -20.86 8.16
CA ALA A 492 -24.86 -21.12 9.53
C ALA A 492 -26.26 -21.73 9.64
N GLY A 493 -26.39 -22.69 10.53
CA GLY A 493 -27.65 -23.31 10.89
C GLY A 493 -28.51 -22.39 11.79
N LYS A 494 -29.80 -22.64 11.84
CA LYS A 494 -30.75 -21.81 12.62
C LYS A 494 -30.48 -21.79 14.11
N SER A 495 -29.85 -22.82 14.67
CA SER A 495 -29.50 -22.99 16.07
C SER A 495 -28.11 -22.43 16.42
N ASP A 496 -27.23 -22.26 15.43
CA ASP A 496 -25.89 -21.71 15.67
C ASP A 496 -25.97 -20.29 16.21
N LEU A 497 -24.95 -19.87 16.96
CA LEU A 497 -24.90 -18.54 17.54
C LEU A 497 -24.12 -17.59 16.64
N TRP A 498 -24.73 -16.46 16.36
CA TRP A 498 -24.15 -15.34 15.64
C TRP A 498 -23.74 -14.27 16.67
N PHE A 499 -22.55 -13.66 16.46
CA PHE A 499 -21.99 -12.60 17.30
C PHE A 499 -21.57 -11.42 16.45
N HIS A 500 -21.77 -10.21 16.99
CA HIS A 500 -21.30 -8.97 16.42
C HIS A 500 -21.15 -7.89 17.50
N THR A 501 -20.19 -6.99 17.32
CA THR A 501 -19.98 -5.85 18.21
C THR A 501 -21.11 -4.83 18.11
N GLN A 502 -21.59 -4.35 19.27
CA GLN A 502 -22.70 -3.40 19.32
C GLN A 502 -22.27 -2.01 18.87
N GLY A 503 -22.95 -1.45 17.85
CA GLY A 503 -22.78 -0.06 17.41
C GLY A 503 -21.48 0.29 16.69
N ILE A 504 -20.59 -0.68 16.43
CA ILE A 504 -19.35 -0.50 15.67
C ILE A 504 -19.18 -1.57 14.60
N HIS A 505 -18.42 -1.26 13.54
CA HIS A 505 -18.18 -2.22 12.46
C HIS A 505 -17.24 -3.34 12.89
N GLY A 506 -17.54 -4.56 12.42
CA GLY A 506 -16.78 -5.75 12.77
C GLY A 506 -17.11 -6.96 11.90
N ALA A 507 -16.48 -8.09 12.25
CA ALA A 507 -16.76 -9.37 11.63
C ALA A 507 -18.03 -9.98 12.19
N HIS A 508 -18.75 -10.74 11.33
CA HIS A 508 -19.72 -11.72 11.84
C HIS A 508 -18.93 -12.95 12.31
N VAL A 509 -19.23 -13.38 13.51
CA VAL A 509 -18.66 -14.60 14.08
C VAL A 509 -19.77 -15.61 14.29
N ILE A 510 -19.53 -16.83 13.87
CA ILE A 510 -20.47 -17.95 14.03
C ILE A 510 -19.82 -19.01 14.93
N LEU A 511 -20.47 -19.31 16.06
CA LEU A 511 -20.16 -20.47 16.90
C LEU A 511 -21.10 -21.60 16.47
N TRP A 512 -20.51 -22.68 15.93
CA TRP A 512 -21.24 -23.84 15.44
C TRP A 512 -21.63 -24.73 16.62
N THR A 513 -22.92 -24.82 16.90
CA THR A 513 -23.47 -25.55 18.05
C THR A 513 -23.86 -26.98 17.74
N GLU A 514 -23.95 -27.33 16.44
CA GLU A 514 -24.42 -28.65 15.95
C GLU A 514 -25.75 -29.08 16.60
N GLY A 515 -26.58 -28.11 16.99
CA GLY A 515 -27.87 -28.33 17.64
C GLY A 515 -27.82 -28.54 19.16
N GLY A 516 -26.61 -28.52 19.75
CA GLY A 516 -26.41 -28.57 21.20
C GLY A 516 -26.45 -27.18 21.88
N THR A 517 -26.40 -27.17 23.20
CA THR A 517 -26.22 -25.95 23.99
C THR A 517 -24.71 -25.73 24.20
N PRO A 518 -24.10 -24.64 23.70
CA PRO A 518 -22.68 -24.39 23.91
C PRO A 518 -22.40 -24.03 25.37
N ASP A 519 -21.19 -24.31 25.81
CA ASP A 519 -20.69 -23.92 27.11
C ASP A 519 -20.41 -22.39 27.16
N GLU A 520 -20.40 -21.80 28.36
CA GLU A 520 -20.21 -20.37 28.56
C GLU A 520 -18.80 -19.90 28.13
N GLU A 521 -17.78 -20.74 28.25
CA GLU A 521 -16.43 -20.44 27.83
C GLU A 521 -16.35 -20.28 26.32
N SER A 522 -16.92 -21.20 25.54
CA SER A 522 -17.00 -21.11 24.07
C SER A 522 -17.78 -19.88 23.61
N VAL A 523 -18.87 -19.51 24.29
CA VAL A 523 -19.64 -18.29 24.00
C VAL A 523 -18.80 -17.06 24.27
N THR A 524 -18.06 -17.01 25.37
CA THR A 524 -17.18 -15.91 25.73
C THR A 524 -16.01 -15.76 24.73
N GLU A 525 -15.39 -16.87 24.35
CA GLU A 525 -14.31 -16.88 23.35
C GLU A 525 -14.78 -16.40 21.98
N ALA A 526 -15.97 -16.81 21.53
CA ALA A 526 -16.56 -16.32 20.29
C ALA A 526 -16.86 -14.81 20.35
N ALA A 527 -17.34 -14.30 21.50
CA ALA A 527 -17.55 -12.86 21.70
C ALA A 527 -16.23 -12.10 21.71
N MET A 528 -15.18 -12.63 22.33
CA MET A 528 -13.84 -12.03 22.33
C MET A 528 -13.25 -11.98 20.90
N LEU A 529 -13.48 -13.01 20.07
CA LEU A 529 -13.10 -12.98 18.66
C LEU A 529 -13.89 -11.91 17.89
N ALA A 530 -15.19 -11.75 18.13
CA ALA A 530 -15.98 -10.69 17.51
C ALA A 530 -15.46 -9.29 17.88
N ALA A 531 -15.10 -9.09 19.13
CA ALA A 531 -14.48 -7.85 19.61
C ALA A 531 -13.11 -7.59 18.99
N TRP A 532 -12.26 -8.62 18.87
CA TRP A 532 -10.92 -8.52 18.27
C TRP A 532 -10.99 -8.17 16.77
N PHE A 533 -11.92 -8.77 16.04
CA PHE A 533 -12.10 -8.53 14.61
C PHE A 533 -13.11 -7.39 14.33
N SER A 534 -13.04 -6.32 15.12
CA SER A 534 -13.85 -5.11 14.99
C SER A 534 -13.02 -3.82 15.12
N GLN A 535 -13.64 -2.68 14.90
CA GLN A 535 -13.04 -1.36 15.17
C GLN A 535 -12.60 -1.18 16.63
N GLY A 536 -13.14 -1.99 17.54
CA GLY A 536 -12.80 -1.96 18.96
C GLY A 536 -11.51 -2.66 19.34
N ARG A 537 -10.76 -3.26 18.41
CA ARG A 537 -9.56 -4.08 18.67
C ARG A 537 -8.53 -3.48 19.63
N GLY A 538 -8.36 -2.16 19.62
CA GLY A 538 -7.43 -1.44 20.51
C GLY A 538 -8.08 -0.83 21.75
N GLY A 539 -9.36 -1.06 21.97
CA GLY A 539 -10.13 -0.55 23.10
C GLY A 539 -10.11 -1.53 24.31
N GLY A 540 -10.64 -1.06 25.43
CA GLY A 540 -10.84 -1.91 26.60
C GLY A 540 -12.06 -2.82 26.46
N LYS A 541 -13.05 -2.66 27.34
CA LYS A 541 -14.28 -3.45 27.35
C LYS A 541 -15.21 -3.10 26.20
N ILE A 542 -15.59 -4.11 25.41
CA ILE A 542 -16.46 -3.97 24.20
C ILE A 542 -17.73 -4.78 24.40
N ALA A 543 -18.87 -4.16 24.11
CA ALA A 543 -20.16 -4.83 24.09
C ALA A 543 -20.31 -5.64 22.79
N VAL A 544 -20.64 -6.92 22.93
CA VAL A 544 -20.89 -7.85 21.82
C VAL A 544 -22.29 -8.43 21.99
N ASP A 545 -23.10 -8.26 20.95
CA ASP A 545 -24.42 -8.86 20.90
C ASP A 545 -24.32 -10.26 20.29
N TYR A 546 -25.07 -11.21 20.83
CA TYR A 546 -25.17 -12.55 20.28
C TYR A 546 -26.59 -13.10 20.33
N THR A 547 -26.93 -13.88 19.32
CA THR A 547 -28.27 -14.46 19.19
C THR A 547 -28.22 -15.70 18.28
N PRO A 548 -29.16 -16.65 18.40
CA PRO A 548 -29.32 -17.69 17.40
C PRO A 548 -29.58 -17.12 16.00
N VAL A 549 -28.93 -17.70 14.97
CA VAL A 549 -29.00 -17.22 13.58
C VAL A 549 -30.43 -17.07 13.06
N LYS A 550 -31.39 -17.85 13.57
CA LYS A 550 -32.83 -17.73 13.21
C LYS A 550 -33.42 -16.33 13.46
N TYR A 551 -32.81 -15.54 14.35
CA TYR A 551 -33.23 -14.18 14.67
C TYR A 551 -32.45 -13.10 13.90
N VAL A 552 -31.52 -13.50 13.05
CA VAL A 552 -30.74 -12.60 12.19
C VAL A 552 -31.34 -12.64 10.78
N LYS A 553 -31.70 -11.48 10.25
CA LYS A 553 -32.32 -11.38 8.91
C LYS A 553 -31.61 -10.32 8.08
N LYS A 554 -31.46 -10.61 6.81
CA LYS A 554 -31.01 -9.64 5.83
C LYS A 554 -32.21 -8.92 5.22
N PRO A 555 -32.35 -7.58 5.36
CA PRO A 555 -33.39 -6.82 4.69
C PRO A 555 -33.32 -6.94 3.17
N ALA A 556 -34.48 -6.87 2.49
CA ALA A 556 -34.51 -6.88 1.03
C ALA A 556 -33.73 -5.69 0.46
N GLY A 557 -32.81 -5.94 -0.48
CA GLY A 557 -31.97 -4.90 -1.08
C GLY A 557 -30.81 -4.43 -0.21
N ALA A 558 -30.61 -4.97 1.00
CA ALA A 558 -29.48 -4.63 1.85
C ALA A 558 -28.14 -5.07 1.23
N ARG A 559 -27.10 -4.27 1.45
CA ARG A 559 -25.74 -4.55 0.98
C ARG A 559 -25.15 -5.77 1.69
N PRO A 560 -24.09 -6.40 1.15
CA PRO A 560 -23.43 -7.51 1.82
C PRO A 560 -23.01 -7.15 3.26
N GLY A 561 -23.18 -8.09 4.21
CA GLY A 561 -22.84 -7.91 5.61
C GLY A 561 -23.85 -7.10 6.44
N MET A 562 -24.82 -6.45 5.83
CA MET A 562 -25.86 -5.69 6.56
C MET A 562 -27.01 -6.61 6.98
N VAL A 563 -27.23 -6.72 8.28
CA VAL A 563 -28.29 -7.55 8.88
C VAL A 563 -29.04 -6.77 9.97
N VAL A 564 -30.27 -7.20 10.23
CA VAL A 564 -31.04 -6.81 11.41
C VAL A 564 -31.29 -8.05 12.26
N TYR A 565 -31.24 -7.89 13.58
CA TYR A 565 -31.42 -8.98 14.50
C TYR A 565 -32.31 -8.59 15.68
N THR A 566 -32.93 -9.58 16.27
CA THR A 566 -33.85 -9.44 17.39
C THR A 566 -33.54 -10.50 18.46
N THR A 567 -34.12 -10.39 19.64
CA THR A 567 -34.02 -11.41 20.70
C THR A 567 -32.57 -11.78 21.00
N TYR A 568 -31.72 -10.78 21.17
CA TYR A 568 -30.29 -10.93 21.43
C TYR A 568 -29.96 -10.79 22.94
N ARG A 569 -28.76 -11.24 23.30
CA ARG A 569 -28.10 -10.97 24.57
C ARG A 569 -26.82 -10.19 24.29
N THR A 570 -26.44 -9.34 25.26
CA THR A 570 -25.21 -8.56 25.18
C THR A 570 -24.23 -9.05 26.23
N MET A 571 -22.97 -9.25 25.81
CA MET A 571 -21.84 -9.59 26.68
C MET A 571 -20.78 -8.51 26.53
N VAL A 572 -20.15 -8.12 27.63
CA VAL A 572 -19.02 -7.18 27.64
C VAL A 572 -17.74 -7.95 27.80
N VAL A 573 -16.89 -7.89 26.78
CA VAL A 573 -15.62 -8.65 26.72
C VAL A 573 -14.44 -7.71 26.44
N GLU A 574 -13.25 -8.16 26.81
CA GLU A 574 -11.99 -7.47 26.51
C GLU A 574 -11.21 -8.28 25.47
N PRO A 575 -10.95 -7.74 24.26
CA PRO A 575 -10.26 -8.47 23.22
C PRO A 575 -8.78 -8.64 23.56
N GLY A 576 -8.23 -9.86 23.36
CA GLY A 576 -6.84 -10.20 23.64
C GLY A 576 -6.16 -10.93 22.50
N GLU A 577 -4.97 -10.49 22.10
CA GLU A 577 -4.17 -11.15 21.04
C GLU A 577 -3.76 -12.58 21.42
N GLU A 578 -3.49 -12.83 22.71
CA GLU A 578 -3.10 -14.16 23.20
C GLU A 578 -4.20 -15.19 22.98
N LEU A 579 -5.47 -14.81 23.19
CA LEU A 579 -6.60 -15.67 22.91
C LEU A 579 -6.66 -16.08 21.44
N VAL A 580 -6.53 -15.10 20.54
CA VAL A 580 -6.59 -15.33 19.08
C VAL A 580 -5.49 -16.29 18.64
N LYS A 581 -4.27 -16.11 19.16
CA LYS A 581 -3.14 -17.02 18.90
C LYS A 581 -3.38 -18.42 19.46
N ARG A 582 -3.99 -18.53 20.64
CA ARG A 582 -4.32 -19.81 21.28
C ARG A 582 -5.36 -20.60 20.49
N LEU A 583 -6.47 -19.95 20.09
CA LEU A 583 -7.56 -20.58 19.38
C LEU A 583 -7.27 -20.84 17.89
N GLY A 584 -6.33 -20.09 17.29
CA GLY A 584 -5.92 -20.21 15.88
C GLY A 584 -4.78 -21.19 15.63
N ARG A 585 -4.11 -21.72 16.67
CA ARG A 585 -3.06 -22.75 16.53
C ARG A 585 -3.68 -24.11 16.26
N LYS A 586 -3.56 -24.56 15.01
CA LYS A 586 -3.54 -25.96 14.61
C LYS A 586 -2.28 -26.28 13.83
#